data_f6964fd1df2ea0afcf9876fd8c066369
#
_entry.id   f6964fd1df2ea0afcf9876fd8c066369
#
_cell.length_a   1.000
_cell.length_b   1.000
_cell.length_c   1.000
_cell.angle_alpha   90.00
_cell.angle_beta   90.00
_cell.angle_gamma   90.00
#
_symmetry.space_group_name_H-M   'P 1'
#
loop_
_entity.id
_entity.type
_entity.pdbx_description
1 polymer ?
#
loop_
_entity_poly.entity_id
_entity_poly.type
_entity_poly.pdbx_seq_one_letter_code
_entity_poly.pdbx_strand_id
1 'polypeptide(L)'
;MHVRHRKSIATHAPTFGARQVNSAYHRRVVYPRELGNSTSRQLHDASAALIVPVGSTEQHGPHLPLDTDTRIATAVAEALVTLLRARSESKWLIAPAIAYGASGEHEGFAGTVSIGTPVLAELLVEFARSACRWSSRVVFVNGHGGNVEALRRAVALLRYEGRDAAWCSCVASNADAHAGHTETSVLLHISPNVVRQDERVPGNRAPLSELLPEMRRGGVAAVSSLGVLGDPTTATADEGRKIFAEMVDACAGRVARWAPDREGMLT
;
A
#
# COMPACT_ATOMS: atom_id res chain seq x y z
N MET A 1 11.88 56.01 -73.54
CA MET A 1 11.83 56.33 -72.12
C MET A 1 10.43 55.89 -71.60
N HIS A 2 10.31 54.70 -71.04
CA HIS A 2 9.03 54.13 -70.62
C HIS A 2 9.02 54.05 -69.06
N VAL A 3 8.18 54.86 -68.43
CA VAL A 3 7.95 54.80 -66.98
C VAL A 3 6.81 53.81 -66.75
N ARG A 4 7.09 52.69 -66.02
CA ARG A 4 6.05 51.71 -65.59
C ARG A 4 5.55 52.06 -64.21
N HIS A 5 4.26 52.34 -64.11
CA HIS A 5 3.52 52.47 -62.86
C HIS A 5 3.37 51.10 -62.20
N ARG A 6 3.85 50.95 -60.95
CA ARG A 6 3.55 49.83 -60.10
C ARG A 6 2.23 50.13 -59.32
N LYS A 7 1.24 49.28 -59.54
CA LYS A 7 0.02 49.25 -58.71
C LYS A 7 0.32 48.50 -57.40
N SER A 8 0.07 49.12 -56.29
CA SER A 8 0.08 48.53 -54.96
C SER A 8 -1.20 47.68 -54.74
N ILE A 9 -1.02 46.40 -54.45
CA ILE A 9 -2.13 45.50 -54.06
C ILE A 9 -2.12 45.44 -52.55
N ALA A 10 -3.18 46.03 -51.91
CA ALA A 10 -3.42 45.91 -50.50
C ALA A 10 -4.03 44.51 -50.19
N THR A 11 -3.25 43.69 -49.46
CA THR A 11 -3.74 42.39 -48.94
C THR A 11 -4.48 42.59 -47.64
N HIS A 12 -5.79 42.37 -47.64
CA HIS A 12 -6.61 42.26 -46.41
C HIS A 12 -6.35 40.90 -45.78
N ALA A 13 -5.78 40.90 -44.56
CA ALA A 13 -5.75 39.71 -43.71
C ALA A 13 -7.10 39.55 -43.00
N PRO A 14 -7.64 38.34 -42.96
CA PRO A 14 -8.88 38.08 -42.21
C PRO A 14 -8.60 38.09 -40.71
N THR A 15 -9.30 38.94 -39.96
CA THR A 15 -9.35 38.94 -38.51
C THR A 15 -10.09 37.67 -38.04
N PHE A 16 -9.36 36.70 -37.50
CA PHE A 16 -9.97 35.60 -36.79
C PHE A 16 -10.57 36.10 -35.47
N GLY A 17 -11.89 36.13 -35.40
CA GLY A 17 -12.63 36.42 -34.19
C GLY A 17 -12.27 35.42 -33.09
N ALA A 18 -11.84 35.89 -31.93
CA ALA A 18 -11.65 35.11 -30.73
C ALA A 18 -12.95 34.38 -30.40
N ARG A 19 -12.97 33.04 -30.59
CA ARG A 19 -14.04 32.21 -30.08
C ARG A 19 -13.98 32.30 -28.55
N GLN A 20 -15.02 32.86 -27.96
CA GLN A 20 -15.32 32.73 -26.54
C GLN A 20 -15.37 31.22 -26.23
N VAL A 21 -14.36 30.75 -25.50
CA VAL A 21 -14.35 29.41 -24.91
C VAL A 21 -15.41 29.42 -23.82
N ASN A 22 -16.53 28.77 -24.09
CA ASN A 22 -17.64 28.62 -23.18
C ASN A 22 -17.15 28.00 -21.86
N SER A 23 -17.21 28.77 -20.78
CA SER A 23 -16.84 28.42 -19.39
C SER A 23 -17.83 27.44 -18.71
N ALA A 24 -18.52 26.58 -19.45
CA ALA A 24 -19.66 25.82 -18.94
C ALA A 24 -19.44 24.31 -18.78
N TYR A 25 -18.17 23.81 -18.70
CA TYR A 25 -17.93 22.38 -18.45
C TYR A 25 -16.80 22.11 -17.44
N HIS A 26 -16.83 22.77 -16.31
CA HIS A 26 -16.16 22.22 -15.12
C HIS A 26 -17.14 21.25 -14.44
N ARG A 27 -17.49 20.14 -15.10
CA ARG A 27 -17.94 18.97 -14.37
C ARG A 27 -16.82 18.64 -13.39
N ARG A 28 -17.08 18.74 -12.08
CA ARG A 28 -16.18 18.17 -11.05
C ARG A 28 -15.94 16.72 -11.47
N VAL A 29 -14.77 16.43 -12.00
CA VAL A 29 -14.38 15.06 -12.34
C VAL A 29 -14.30 14.32 -11.02
N VAL A 30 -15.25 13.45 -10.74
CA VAL A 30 -15.21 12.56 -9.58
C VAL A 30 -14.15 11.51 -9.91
N TYR A 31 -13.00 11.64 -9.31
CA TYR A 31 -11.93 10.65 -9.46
C TYR A 31 -12.29 9.39 -8.66
N PRO A 32 -12.19 8.18 -9.24
CA PRO A 32 -12.28 6.93 -8.49
C PRO A 32 -11.28 6.93 -7.32
N ARG A 33 -11.56 6.15 -6.29
CA ARG A 33 -10.58 5.94 -5.21
C ARG A 33 -9.51 4.94 -5.61
N GLU A 34 -9.89 3.98 -6.44
CA GLU A 34 -9.07 2.87 -6.87
C GLU A 34 -8.41 3.18 -8.20
N LEU A 35 -7.11 2.94 -8.27
CA LEU A 35 -6.33 3.11 -9.50
C LEU A 35 -6.89 2.24 -10.64
N GLY A 36 -7.27 0.98 -10.33
CA GLY A 36 -7.81 0.04 -11.31
C GLY A 36 -9.13 0.50 -11.95
N ASN A 37 -9.91 1.35 -11.27
CA ASN A 37 -11.17 1.91 -11.77
C ASN A 37 -10.97 3.28 -12.46
N SER A 38 -9.73 3.75 -12.57
CA SER A 38 -9.39 5.02 -13.22
C SER A 38 -9.00 4.81 -14.67
N THR A 39 -9.27 5.80 -15.51
CA THR A 39 -8.75 5.83 -16.88
C THR A 39 -7.51 6.71 -16.97
N SER A 40 -6.61 6.45 -17.91
CA SER A 40 -5.43 7.28 -18.15
C SER A 40 -5.78 8.76 -18.35
N ARG A 41 -6.89 9.05 -19.04
CA ARG A 41 -7.36 10.44 -19.23
C ARG A 41 -7.74 11.12 -17.92
N GLN A 42 -8.34 10.40 -16.96
CA GLN A 42 -8.70 10.96 -15.65
C GLN A 42 -7.45 11.28 -14.82
N LEU A 43 -6.35 10.54 -15.03
CA LEU A 43 -5.12 10.69 -14.25
C LEU A 43 -4.12 11.67 -14.86
N HIS A 44 -4.26 12.04 -16.13
CA HIS A 44 -3.31 12.87 -16.88
C HIS A 44 -2.94 14.18 -16.16
N ASP A 45 -3.93 14.87 -15.59
CA ASP A 45 -3.74 16.14 -14.89
C ASP A 45 -4.05 16.03 -13.38
N ALA A 46 -4.10 14.80 -12.86
CA ALA A 46 -4.63 14.57 -11.51
C ALA A 46 -3.64 14.94 -10.40
N SER A 47 -2.33 14.89 -10.66
CA SER A 47 -1.27 15.02 -9.63
C SER A 47 -1.61 14.22 -8.35
N ALA A 48 -2.11 12.98 -8.55
CA ALA A 48 -2.59 12.15 -7.46
C ALA A 48 -1.42 11.51 -6.68
N ALA A 49 -1.61 11.32 -5.38
CA ALA A 49 -0.75 10.50 -4.56
C ALA A 49 -1.26 9.04 -4.55
N LEU A 50 -0.36 8.06 -4.47
CA LEU A 50 -0.68 6.65 -4.58
C LEU A 50 -0.35 5.91 -3.30
N ILE A 51 -1.33 5.18 -2.76
CA ILE A 51 -1.15 4.22 -1.67
C ILE A 51 -1.14 2.82 -2.26
N VAL A 52 -0.13 2.04 -1.91
CA VAL A 52 0.10 0.68 -2.41
C VAL A 52 0.09 -0.29 -1.24
N PRO A 53 -0.95 -1.13 -1.08
CA PRO A 53 -0.93 -2.19 -0.09
C PRO A 53 0.14 -3.23 -0.46
N VAL A 54 0.93 -3.66 0.51
CA VAL A 54 1.95 -4.71 0.35
C VAL A 54 1.71 -5.76 1.43
N GLY A 55 1.30 -6.94 1.01
CA GLY A 55 1.02 -8.08 1.88
C GLY A 55 1.93 -9.27 1.57
N SER A 56 1.39 -10.45 1.82
CA SER A 56 2.01 -11.74 1.51
C SER A 56 0.94 -12.77 1.11
N THR A 57 1.42 -13.91 0.68
CA THR A 57 0.65 -15.16 0.58
C THR A 57 1.41 -16.22 1.36
N GLU A 58 1.04 -16.43 2.61
CA GLU A 58 1.75 -17.32 3.53
C GLU A 58 0.81 -17.97 4.54
N GLN A 59 1.28 -19.04 5.19
CA GLN A 59 0.52 -19.69 6.24
C GLN A 59 0.19 -18.74 7.40
N HIS A 60 -1.00 -18.85 7.95
CA HIS A 60 -1.49 -18.12 9.13
C HIS A 60 -2.23 -19.07 10.10
N GLY A 61 -1.57 -20.17 10.46
CA GLY A 61 -2.19 -21.20 11.28
C GLY A 61 -3.35 -21.92 10.57
N PRO A 62 -4.10 -22.77 11.30
CA PRO A 62 -5.21 -23.52 10.71
C PRO A 62 -6.48 -22.66 10.50
N HIS A 63 -6.57 -21.48 11.11
CA HIS A 63 -7.81 -20.71 11.25
C HIS A 63 -7.88 -19.46 10.37
N LEU A 64 -6.77 -18.94 9.85
CA LEU A 64 -6.75 -17.76 8.97
C LEU A 64 -6.36 -18.12 7.53
N PRO A 65 -6.85 -17.37 6.53
CA PRO A 65 -6.50 -17.59 5.14
C PRO A 65 -5.05 -17.17 4.83
N LEU A 66 -4.49 -17.72 3.75
CA LEU A 66 -3.11 -17.45 3.33
C LEU A 66 -2.87 -15.98 2.94
N ASP A 67 -3.90 -15.24 2.56
CA ASP A 67 -3.84 -13.83 2.14
C ASP A 67 -4.16 -12.84 3.28
N THR A 68 -4.01 -13.26 4.54
CA THR A 68 -4.31 -12.45 5.74
C THR A 68 -3.64 -11.09 5.70
N ASP A 69 -2.33 -11.04 5.48
CA ASP A 69 -1.55 -9.78 5.42
C ASP A 69 -2.02 -8.87 4.30
N THR A 70 -2.33 -9.45 3.14
CA THR A 70 -2.85 -8.70 2.00
C THR A 70 -4.21 -8.09 2.30
N ARG A 71 -5.09 -8.83 2.99
CA ARG A 71 -6.40 -8.32 3.43
C ARG A 71 -6.25 -7.17 4.42
N ILE A 72 -5.40 -7.32 5.43
CA ILE A 72 -5.14 -6.28 6.43
C ILE A 72 -4.57 -5.04 5.76
N ALA A 73 -3.50 -5.18 4.97
CA ALA A 73 -2.88 -4.06 4.27
C ALA A 73 -3.86 -3.33 3.34
N THR A 74 -4.70 -4.07 2.61
CA THR A 74 -5.72 -3.52 1.71
C THR A 74 -6.78 -2.74 2.49
N ALA A 75 -7.35 -3.33 3.53
CA ALA A 75 -8.38 -2.68 4.34
C ALA A 75 -7.86 -1.41 5.01
N VAL A 76 -6.64 -1.44 5.57
CA VAL A 76 -5.99 -0.25 6.15
C VAL A 76 -5.77 0.82 5.09
N ALA A 77 -5.27 0.46 3.89
CA ALA A 77 -5.04 1.40 2.80
C ALA A 77 -6.35 2.04 2.29
N GLU A 78 -7.44 1.29 2.18
CA GLU A 78 -8.77 1.80 1.80
C GLU A 78 -9.32 2.80 2.81
N ALA A 79 -9.23 2.47 4.10
CA ALA A 79 -9.64 3.36 5.18
C ALA A 79 -8.76 4.63 5.21
N LEU A 80 -7.44 4.47 5.01
CA LEU A 80 -6.47 5.56 4.95
C LEU A 80 -6.79 6.51 3.79
N VAL A 81 -7.01 6.01 2.56
CA VAL A 81 -7.41 6.84 1.41
C VAL A 81 -8.69 7.61 1.71
N THR A 82 -9.68 6.95 2.32
CA THR A 82 -10.95 7.60 2.71
C THR A 82 -10.71 8.76 3.65
N LEU A 83 -9.90 8.53 4.69
CA LEU A 83 -9.57 9.52 5.71
C LEU A 83 -8.76 10.70 5.14
N LEU A 84 -7.73 10.41 4.33
CA LEU A 84 -6.89 11.44 3.73
C LEU A 84 -7.67 12.32 2.74
N ARG A 85 -8.57 11.74 1.95
CA ARG A 85 -9.44 12.49 1.02
C ARG A 85 -10.47 13.35 1.75
N ALA A 86 -10.89 12.97 2.95
CA ALA A 86 -11.77 13.77 3.78
C ALA A 86 -11.06 14.97 4.44
N ARG A 87 -9.74 14.84 4.70
CA ARG A 87 -8.93 15.85 5.41
C ARG A 87 -8.21 16.85 4.48
N SER A 88 -8.07 16.54 3.20
CA SER A 88 -7.32 17.37 2.26
C SER A 88 -7.94 17.34 0.86
N GLU A 89 -7.66 18.39 0.06
CA GLU A 89 -7.99 18.42 -1.37
C GLU A 89 -7.11 17.51 -2.22
N SER A 90 -6.08 16.91 -1.63
CA SER A 90 -5.14 16.02 -2.31
C SER A 90 -5.86 14.77 -2.83
N LYS A 91 -5.58 14.43 -4.07
CA LYS A 91 -6.15 13.25 -4.72
C LYS A 91 -5.35 12.02 -4.32
N TRP A 92 -5.86 11.24 -3.39
CA TRP A 92 -5.29 9.96 -2.99
C TRP A 92 -5.98 8.83 -3.73
N LEU A 93 -5.18 7.90 -4.26
CA LEU A 93 -5.63 6.68 -4.92
C LEU A 93 -5.06 5.47 -4.21
N ILE A 94 -5.78 4.35 -4.23
CA ILE A 94 -5.27 3.04 -3.83
C ILE A 94 -4.94 2.23 -5.07
N ALA A 95 -3.74 1.65 -5.12
CA ALA A 95 -3.34 0.67 -6.13
C ALA A 95 -3.87 -0.73 -5.79
N PRO A 96 -3.98 -1.64 -6.75
CA PRO A 96 -4.08 -3.07 -6.46
C PRO A 96 -2.94 -3.52 -5.54
N ALA A 97 -3.26 -4.42 -4.62
CA ALA A 97 -2.27 -4.91 -3.65
C ALA A 97 -1.16 -5.75 -4.31
N ILE A 98 0.05 -5.65 -3.76
CA ILE A 98 1.13 -6.60 -4.00
C ILE A 98 0.94 -7.74 -3.01
N ALA A 99 0.43 -8.88 -3.49
CA ALA A 99 -0.01 -10.01 -2.67
C ALA A 99 1.06 -11.09 -2.45
N TYR A 100 2.20 -11.00 -3.10
CA TYR A 100 3.34 -11.92 -2.91
C TYR A 100 4.51 -11.15 -2.34
N GLY A 101 4.95 -11.58 -1.14
CA GLY A 101 5.99 -10.93 -0.36
C GLY A 101 7.24 -11.77 -0.18
N ALA A 102 8.05 -11.37 0.77
CA ALA A 102 9.25 -12.08 1.20
C ALA A 102 8.92 -12.91 2.47
N SER A 103 8.37 -14.10 2.27
CA SER A 103 7.83 -14.99 3.30
C SER A 103 8.67 -16.27 3.47
N GLY A 104 10.00 -16.16 3.28
CA GLY A 104 10.91 -17.31 3.34
C GLY A 104 10.87 -18.08 4.66
N GLU A 105 10.61 -17.38 5.77
CA GLU A 105 10.44 -17.96 7.10
C GLU A 105 9.22 -18.88 7.24
N HIS A 106 8.25 -18.78 6.31
CA HIS A 106 7.02 -19.58 6.29
C HIS A 106 7.04 -20.71 5.24
N GLU A 107 8.13 -20.89 4.45
CA GLU A 107 8.20 -21.88 3.37
C GLU A 107 8.10 -23.34 3.86
N GLY A 108 8.27 -23.60 5.15
CA GLY A 108 8.01 -24.91 5.76
C GLY A 108 6.54 -25.32 5.78
N PHE A 109 5.61 -24.43 5.39
CA PHE A 109 4.18 -24.70 5.38
C PHE A 109 3.60 -24.63 3.96
N ALA A 110 2.75 -25.60 3.63
CA ALA A 110 2.07 -25.66 2.35
C ALA A 110 1.19 -24.41 2.12
N GLY A 111 1.19 -23.92 0.88
CA GLY A 111 0.42 -22.75 0.49
C GLY A 111 1.19 -21.43 0.57
N THR A 112 2.30 -21.37 1.29
CA THR A 112 3.19 -20.20 1.28
C THR A 112 3.86 -20.05 -0.08
N VAL A 113 3.83 -18.83 -0.63
CA VAL A 113 4.53 -18.45 -1.86
C VAL A 113 5.37 -17.21 -1.60
N SER A 114 6.67 -17.42 -1.41
CA SER A 114 7.63 -16.33 -1.23
C SER A 114 8.30 -15.98 -2.55
N ILE A 115 8.39 -14.70 -2.88
CA ILE A 115 9.22 -14.22 -4.01
C ILE A 115 10.61 -13.79 -3.54
N GLY A 116 10.83 -13.78 -2.24
CA GLY A 116 12.10 -13.41 -1.61
C GLY A 116 12.37 -11.90 -1.60
N THR A 117 13.20 -11.48 -0.66
CA THR A 117 13.56 -10.06 -0.44
C THR A 117 14.15 -9.37 -1.68
N PRO A 118 15.07 -10.00 -2.46
CA PRO A 118 15.66 -9.32 -3.61
C PRO A 118 14.64 -9.00 -4.71
N VAL A 119 13.78 -9.98 -5.03
CA VAL A 119 12.77 -9.82 -6.09
C VAL A 119 11.70 -8.83 -5.67
N LEU A 120 11.24 -8.88 -4.41
CA LEU A 120 10.30 -7.91 -3.89
C LEU A 120 10.89 -6.48 -3.94
N ALA A 121 12.14 -6.30 -3.52
CA ALA A 121 12.78 -4.98 -3.55
C ALA A 121 12.84 -4.42 -4.99
N GLU A 122 13.21 -5.24 -5.97
CA GLU A 122 13.26 -4.84 -7.38
C GLU A 122 11.86 -4.49 -7.92
N LEU A 123 10.84 -5.29 -7.61
CA LEU A 123 9.45 -5.04 -7.96
C LEU A 123 8.98 -3.68 -7.42
N LEU A 124 9.24 -3.39 -6.12
CA LEU A 124 8.86 -2.12 -5.49
C LEU A 124 9.57 -0.92 -6.15
N VAL A 125 10.84 -1.08 -6.52
CA VAL A 125 11.63 -0.04 -7.21
C VAL A 125 11.03 0.26 -8.58
N GLU A 126 10.82 -0.74 -9.42
CA GLU A 126 10.29 -0.55 -10.77
C GLU A 126 8.83 -0.07 -10.74
N PHE A 127 8.03 -0.57 -9.80
CA PHE A 127 6.67 -0.06 -9.58
C PHE A 127 6.69 1.45 -9.32
N ALA A 128 7.49 1.91 -8.36
CA ALA A 128 7.52 3.32 -7.98
C ALA A 128 8.21 4.20 -9.04
N ARG A 129 9.23 3.70 -9.74
CA ARG A 129 9.83 4.39 -10.88
C ARG A 129 8.80 4.70 -11.96
N SER A 130 7.92 3.75 -12.24
CA SER A 130 6.82 3.91 -13.19
C SER A 130 5.74 4.85 -12.64
N ALA A 131 5.27 4.61 -11.41
CA ALA A 131 4.20 5.38 -10.79
C ALA A 131 4.56 6.86 -10.60
N CYS A 132 5.77 7.18 -10.16
CA CYS A 132 6.24 8.55 -9.95
C CYS A 132 6.41 9.38 -11.24
N ARG A 133 6.15 8.81 -12.42
CA ARG A 133 6.09 9.57 -13.67
C ARG A 133 4.82 10.40 -13.79
N TRP A 134 3.77 10.04 -13.08
CA TRP A 134 2.45 10.68 -13.14
C TRP A 134 1.83 10.95 -11.76
N SER A 135 2.25 10.23 -10.71
CA SER A 135 1.82 10.48 -9.34
C SER A 135 2.79 11.41 -8.61
N SER A 136 2.26 12.23 -7.72
CA SER A 136 3.05 13.18 -6.92
C SER A 136 3.91 12.48 -5.86
N ARG A 137 3.44 11.33 -5.34
CA ARG A 137 4.15 10.51 -4.36
C ARG A 137 3.59 9.10 -4.27
N VAL A 138 4.37 8.18 -3.71
CA VAL A 138 3.99 6.77 -3.49
C VAL A 138 4.20 6.40 -2.02
N VAL A 139 3.19 5.78 -1.41
CA VAL A 139 3.26 5.21 -0.05
C VAL A 139 2.99 3.71 -0.12
N PHE A 140 3.94 2.91 0.32
CA PHE A 140 3.73 1.48 0.53
C PHE A 140 3.19 1.25 1.94
N VAL A 141 2.03 0.62 2.06
CA VAL A 141 1.39 0.24 3.34
C VAL A 141 1.59 -1.24 3.53
N ASN A 142 2.47 -1.61 4.45
CA ASN A 142 2.96 -2.98 4.62
C ASN A 142 2.19 -3.71 5.71
N GLY A 143 1.68 -4.91 5.38
CA GLY A 143 1.01 -5.83 6.31
C GLY A 143 1.89 -6.98 6.81
N HIS A 144 3.10 -7.21 6.25
CA HIS A 144 3.92 -8.38 6.54
C HIS A 144 5.34 -8.02 7.03
N GLY A 145 5.75 -8.61 8.15
CA GLY A 145 7.06 -8.34 8.75
C GLY A 145 8.25 -8.70 7.85
N GLY A 146 8.18 -9.81 7.12
CA GLY A 146 9.22 -10.26 6.20
C GLY A 146 9.53 -9.30 5.05
N ASN A 147 8.58 -8.41 4.69
CA ASN A 147 8.75 -7.43 3.63
C ASN A 147 9.64 -6.23 4.03
N VAL A 148 9.87 -6.01 5.31
CA VAL A 148 10.52 -4.79 5.85
C VAL A 148 11.87 -4.54 5.19
N GLU A 149 12.71 -5.55 5.05
CA GLU A 149 14.04 -5.39 4.45
C GLU A 149 13.96 -5.02 2.96
N ALA A 150 13.00 -5.58 2.21
CA ALA A 150 12.77 -5.21 0.81
C ALA A 150 12.31 -3.76 0.68
N LEU A 151 11.38 -3.32 1.54
CA LEU A 151 10.88 -1.95 1.58
C LEU A 151 11.98 -0.94 1.90
N ARG A 152 12.81 -1.23 2.92
CA ARG A 152 13.97 -0.38 3.30
C ARG A 152 14.90 -0.18 2.12
N ARG A 153 15.33 -1.27 1.45
CA ARG A 153 16.22 -1.22 0.28
C ARG A 153 15.60 -0.45 -0.88
N ALA A 154 14.36 -0.78 -1.22
CA ALA A 154 13.67 -0.19 -2.35
C ALA A 154 13.43 1.32 -2.15
N VAL A 155 12.88 1.71 -0.99
CA VAL A 155 12.52 3.10 -0.76
C VAL A 155 13.74 3.97 -0.53
N ALA A 156 14.79 3.48 0.12
CA ALA A 156 16.06 4.20 0.22
C ALA A 156 16.64 4.53 -1.18
N LEU A 157 16.63 3.56 -2.11
CA LEU A 157 17.08 3.78 -3.48
C LEU A 157 16.19 4.79 -4.23
N LEU A 158 14.87 4.65 -4.14
CA LEU A 158 13.91 5.56 -4.79
C LEU A 158 14.10 7.01 -4.30
N ARG A 159 14.32 7.19 -3.01
CA ARG A 159 14.58 8.52 -2.44
C ARG A 159 15.94 9.08 -2.86
N TYR A 160 16.97 8.22 -2.94
CA TYR A 160 18.26 8.62 -3.51
C TYR A 160 18.12 9.09 -4.98
N GLU A 161 17.23 8.48 -5.75
CA GLU A 161 16.87 8.90 -7.12
C GLU A 161 16.01 10.19 -7.16
N GLY A 162 15.71 10.80 -6.02
CA GLY A 162 14.89 12.03 -5.93
C GLY A 162 13.38 11.79 -6.06
N ARG A 163 12.91 10.55 -5.88
CA ARG A 163 11.47 10.21 -5.93
C ARG A 163 10.82 10.41 -4.57
N ASP A 164 9.61 10.95 -4.55
CA ASP A 164 8.84 11.13 -3.31
C ASP A 164 8.11 9.81 -2.97
N ALA A 165 8.87 8.87 -2.40
CA ALA A 165 8.41 7.56 -1.98
C ALA A 165 8.66 7.34 -0.48
N ALA A 166 7.72 6.63 0.17
CA ALA A 166 7.82 6.27 1.58
C ALA A 166 7.08 4.96 1.86
N TRP A 167 7.23 4.42 3.06
CA TRP A 167 6.48 3.25 3.51
C TRP A 167 6.11 3.35 4.99
N CYS A 168 5.06 2.63 5.40
CA CYS A 168 4.70 2.42 6.80
C CYS A 168 4.14 1.01 6.98
N SER A 169 4.20 0.48 8.21
CA SER A 169 3.62 -0.81 8.56
C SER A 169 2.26 -0.65 9.25
N CYS A 170 1.34 -1.59 8.95
CA CYS A 170 0.08 -1.79 9.64
C CYS A 170 0.31 -2.54 10.94
N VAL A 171 0.94 -1.93 11.92
CA VAL A 171 1.24 -2.55 13.22
C VAL A 171 0.51 -1.80 14.31
N ALA A 172 -0.17 -2.54 15.17
CA ALA A 172 -0.77 -2.04 16.40
C ALA A 172 0.22 -2.16 17.58
N SER A 173 0.00 -1.36 18.62
CA SER A 173 0.76 -1.47 19.85
C SER A 173 0.49 -2.83 20.52
N ASN A 174 1.55 -3.46 21.05
CA ASN A 174 1.48 -4.74 21.75
C ASN A 174 0.90 -5.91 20.89
N ALA A 175 1.06 -5.86 19.57
CA ALA A 175 0.68 -6.95 18.69
C ALA A 175 1.50 -8.21 19.01
N ASP A 176 0.85 -9.38 19.00
CA ASP A 176 1.55 -10.65 18.94
C ASP A 176 2.20 -10.89 17.57
N ALA A 177 3.03 -11.91 17.47
CA ALA A 177 3.99 -11.97 16.37
C ALA A 177 3.37 -12.42 15.03
N HIS A 178 2.45 -13.41 15.05
CA HIS A 178 1.89 -13.97 13.82
C HIS A 178 0.69 -14.88 14.09
N ALA A 179 -0.39 -14.73 13.33
CA ALA A 179 -1.61 -15.54 13.38
C ALA A 179 -2.22 -15.68 14.78
N GLY A 180 -1.96 -14.75 15.68
CA GLY A 180 -2.43 -14.79 17.06
C GLY A 180 -3.67 -13.92 17.29
N HIS A 181 -3.75 -13.31 18.47
CA HIS A 181 -4.88 -12.47 18.88
C HIS A 181 -5.11 -11.28 17.94
N THR A 182 -4.04 -10.60 17.55
CA THR A 182 -4.11 -9.34 16.81
C THR A 182 -4.71 -9.55 15.42
N GLU A 183 -4.08 -10.37 14.59
CA GLU A 183 -4.52 -10.59 13.22
C GLU A 183 -5.86 -11.31 13.16
N THR A 184 -6.09 -12.28 14.05
CA THR A 184 -7.38 -12.96 14.16
C THR A 184 -8.50 -12.00 14.52
N SER A 185 -8.27 -11.07 15.48
CA SER A 185 -9.26 -10.05 15.83
C SER A 185 -9.55 -9.12 14.66
N VAL A 186 -8.52 -8.65 13.98
CA VAL A 186 -8.67 -7.77 12.80
C VAL A 186 -9.46 -8.49 11.71
N LEU A 187 -9.12 -9.75 11.39
CA LEU A 187 -9.86 -10.53 10.36
C LEU A 187 -11.31 -10.78 10.77
N LEU A 188 -11.58 -11.05 12.05
CA LEU A 188 -12.97 -11.16 12.57
C LEU A 188 -13.78 -9.86 12.36
N HIS A 189 -13.11 -8.70 12.36
CA HIS A 189 -13.75 -7.41 12.09
C HIS A 189 -13.93 -7.14 10.59
N ILE A 190 -12.88 -7.30 9.78
CA ILE A 190 -12.90 -6.87 8.35
C ILE A 190 -13.40 -7.96 7.40
N SER A 191 -13.24 -9.25 7.75
CA SER A 191 -13.55 -10.40 6.89
C SER A 191 -13.97 -11.63 7.71
N PRO A 192 -15.00 -11.56 8.54
CA PRO A 192 -15.35 -12.64 9.51
C PRO A 192 -15.61 -14.00 8.84
N ASN A 193 -16.11 -13.99 7.60
CA ASN A 193 -16.50 -15.21 6.88
C ASN A 193 -15.33 -16.10 6.46
N VAL A 194 -14.08 -15.59 6.50
CA VAL A 194 -12.88 -16.35 6.12
C VAL A 194 -12.15 -16.91 7.34
N VAL A 195 -12.53 -16.54 8.56
CA VAL A 195 -11.93 -17.01 9.80
C VAL A 195 -12.62 -18.32 10.24
N ARG A 196 -11.83 -19.40 10.33
CA ARG A 196 -12.30 -20.70 10.81
C ARG A 196 -12.26 -20.73 12.33
N GLN A 197 -13.28 -20.20 12.94
CA GLN A 197 -13.31 -19.93 14.38
C GLN A 197 -13.13 -21.22 15.23
N ASP A 198 -13.61 -22.35 14.75
CA ASP A 198 -13.51 -23.64 15.43
C ASP A 198 -12.09 -24.25 15.37
N GLU A 199 -11.24 -23.74 14.48
CA GLU A 199 -9.85 -24.19 14.30
C GLU A 199 -8.83 -23.32 15.05
N ARG A 200 -9.26 -22.35 15.86
CA ARG A 200 -8.37 -21.50 16.65
C ARG A 200 -7.74 -22.29 17.79
N VAL A 201 -6.42 -22.39 17.77
CA VAL A 201 -5.64 -23.05 18.83
C VAL A 201 -4.45 -22.17 19.22
N PRO A 202 -4.08 -22.13 20.52
CA PRO A 202 -2.90 -21.38 20.95
C PRO A 202 -1.64 -21.92 20.32
N GLY A 203 -0.77 -21.02 19.86
CA GLY A 203 0.57 -21.33 19.38
C GLY A 203 1.66 -21.03 20.40
N ASN A 204 2.85 -20.72 19.91
CA ASN A 204 3.98 -20.31 20.74
C ASN A 204 3.77 -18.86 21.19
N ARG A 205 3.75 -18.62 22.50
CA ARG A 205 3.52 -17.31 23.12
C ARG A 205 4.81 -16.62 23.60
N ALA A 206 5.97 -17.21 23.39
CA ALA A 206 7.23 -16.59 23.75
C ALA A 206 7.44 -15.29 22.96
N PRO A 207 8.09 -14.29 23.55
CA PRO A 207 8.42 -13.04 22.86
C PRO A 207 9.17 -13.31 21.56
N LEU A 208 8.86 -12.56 20.49
CA LEU A 208 9.50 -12.74 19.18
C LEU A 208 11.04 -12.67 19.27
N SER A 209 11.57 -11.81 20.14
CA SER A 209 13.02 -11.69 20.39
C SER A 209 13.68 -12.99 20.85
N GLU A 210 12.96 -13.85 21.57
CA GLU A 210 13.44 -15.16 22.00
C GLU A 210 13.32 -16.21 20.89
N LEU A 211 12.33 -16.09 20.01
CA LEU A 211 12.08 -17.01 18.90
C LEU A 211 12.99 -16.76 17.69
N LEU A 212 13.39 -15.50 17.45
CA LEU A 212 14.15 -15.10 16.27
C LEU A 212 15.42 -15.92 15.98
N PRO A 213 16.26 -16.33 16.97
CA PRO A 213 17.45 -17.13 16.70
C PRO A 213 17.11 -18.49 16.09
N GLU A 214 16.03 -19.14 16.56
CA GLU A 214 15.58 -20.44 16.04
C GLU A 214 14.87 -20.27 14.68
N MET A 215 14.02 -19.26 14.56
CA MET A 215 13.35 -18.92 13.30
C MET A 215 14.34 -18.63 12.16
N ARG A 216 15.46 -17.97 12.45
CA ARG A 216 16.51 -17.73 11.44
C ARG A 216 17.18 -19.01 10.95
N ARG A 217 17.19 -20.09 11.73
CA ARG A 217 17.79 -21.39 11.36
C ARG A 217 16.81 -22.31 10.64
N GLY A 218 15.55 -22.32 11.04
CA GLY A 218 14.59 -23.31 10.57
C GLY A 218 13.20 -22.77 10.24
N GLY A 219 13.06 -21.45 10.12
CA GLY A 219 11.77 -20.81 9.85
C GLY A 219 10.79 -20.88 11.03
N VAL A 220 9.55 -20.49 10.77
CA VAL A 220 8.47 -20.54 11.78
C VAL A 220 8.17 -21.97 12.20
N ALA A 221 8.33 -22.97 11.32
CA ALA A 221 8.10 -24.37 11.62
C ALA A 221 9.01 -24.90 12.75
N ALA A 222 10.20 -24.31 12.95
CA ALA A 222 11.11 -24.71 14.02
C ALA A 222 10.62 -24.28 15.42
N VAL A 223 9.77 -23.26 15.51
CA VAL A 223 9.27 -22.73 16.80
C VAL A 223 7.77 -22.95 16.99
N SER A 224 7.02 -23.28 15.94
CA SER A 224 5.59 -23.57 16.00
C SER A 224 5.19 -24.55 14.90
N SER A 225 4.76 -25.74 15.26
CA SER A 225 4.30 -26.76 14.31
C SER A 225 3.01 -26.38 13.58
N LEU A 226 2.21 -25.49 14.16
CA LEU A 226 0.96 -24.98 13.59
C LEU A 226 1.14 -23.61 12.90
N GLY A 227 2.33 -23.02 13.00
CA GLY A 227 2.62 -21.72 12.43
C GLY A 227 2.09 -20.53 13.22
N VAL A 228 1.42 -20.72 14.36
CA VAL A 228 0.86 -19.66 15.19
C VAL A 228 1.90 -19.18 16.20
N LEU A 229 2.15 -17.85 16.26
CA LEU A 229 3.02 -17.20 17.25
C LEU A 229 2.18 -16.21 18.07
N GLY A 230 1.37 -16.71 18.98
CA GLY A 230 0.41 -15.97 19.79
C GLY A 230 -0.75 -16.85 20.25
N ASP A 231 -1.85 -16.22 20.64
CA ASP A 231 -3.09 -16.92 21.08
C ASP A 231 -4.34 -16.37 20.39
N PRO A 232 -4.83 -17.00 19.33
CA PRO A 232 -6.03 -16.58 18.61
C PRO A 232 -7.33 -16.88 19.36
N THR A 233 -7.31 -17.70 20.43
CA THR A 233 -8.54 -18.11 21.13
C THR A 233 -9.24 -16.96 21.85
N THR A 234 -8.49 -15.92 22.21
CA THR A 234 -8.99 -14.72 22.88
C THR A 234 -9.48 -13.63 21.92
N ALA A 235 -9.31 -13.84 20.60
CA ALA A 235 -9.63 -12.84 19.58
C ALA A 235 -11.14 -12.60 19.43
N THR A 236 -11.51 -11.34 19.26
CA THR A 236 -12.90 -10.91 19.04
C THR A 236 -13.00 -9.83 17.97
N ALA A 237 -14.16 -9.73 17.30
CA ALA A 237 -14.40 -8.68 16.31
C ALA A 237 -14.39 -7.27 16.93
N ASP A 238 -14.79 -7.12 18.19
CA ASP A 238 -14.78 -5.84 18.90
C ASP A 238 -13.36 -5.36 19.20
N GLU A 239 -12.45 -6.25 19.61
CA GLU A 239 -11.03 -5.92 19.70
C GLU A 239 -10.44 -5.63 18.31
N GLY A 240 -10.80 -6.43 17.30
CA GLY A 240 -10.39 -6.20 15.93
C GLY A 240 -10.75 -4.81 15.41
N ARG A 241 -11.94 -4.32 15.72
CA ARG A 241 -12.37 -2.96 15.37
C ARG A 241 -11.46 -1.88 16.01
N LYS A 242 -11.07 -2.06 17.28
CA LYS A 242 -10.19 -1.12 17.98
C LYS A 242 -8.78 -1.16 17.41
N ILE A 243 -8.21 -2.36 17.22
CA ILE A 243 -6.89 -2.59 16.65
C ILE A 243 -6.82 -2.03 15.24
N PHE A 244 -7.83 -2.29 14.42
CA PHE A 244 -7.91 -1.76 13.06
C PHE A 244 -7.94 -0.22 13.04
N ALA A 245 -8.73 0.40 13.90
CA ALA A 245 -8.78 1.85 14.01
C ALA A 245 -7.41 2.44 14.43
N GLU A 246 -6.71 1.80 15.38
CA GLU A 246 -5.34 2.19 15.76
C GLU A 246 -4.37 2.10 14.57
N MET A 247 -4.40 1.01 13.80
CA MET A 247 -3.56 0.85 12.60
C MET A 247 -3.81 1.97 11.59
N VAL A 248 -5.07 2.29 11.32
CA VAL A 248 -5.47 3.35 10.36
C VAL A 248 -5.03 4.72 10.86
N ASP A 249 -5.28 5.05 12.12
CA ASP A 249 -4.92 6.34 12.70
C ASP A 249 -3.39 6.53 12.77
N ALA A 250 -2.64 5.49 13.12
CA ALA A 250 -1.18 5.52 13.12
C ALA A 250 -0.63 5.77 11.71
N CYS A 251 -1.12 5.04 10.69
CA CYS A 251 -0.73 5.26 9.30
C CYS A 251 -1.12 6.67 8.83
N ALA A 252 -2.32 7.14 9.15
CA ALA A 252 -2.79 8.47 8.76
C ALA A 252 -1.94 9.60 9.38
N GLY A 253 -1.58 9.46 10.66
CA GLY A 253 -0.70 10.40 11.33
C GLY A 253 0.70 10.46 10.70
N ARG A 254 1.29 9.31 10.39
CA ARG A 254 2.58 9.19 9.71
C ARG A 254 2.56 9.80 8.29
N VAL A 255 1.55 9.48 7.50
CA VAL A 255 1.38 10.04 6.15
C VAL A 255 1.15 11.55 6.19
N ALA A 256 0.39 12.06 7.16
CA ALA A 256 0.15 13.49 7.32
C ALA A 256 1.42 14.27 7.69
N ARG A 257 2.27 13.71 8.57
CA ARG A 257 3.56 14.34 8.93
C ARG A 257 4.58 14.29 7.80
N TRP A 258 4.54 13.26 6.97
CA TRP A 258 5.47 13.02 5.85
C TRP A 258 6.94 13.18 6.25
N ALA A 259 7.34 12.52 7.33
CA ALA A 259 8.70 12.54 7.88
C ALA A 259 9.37 11.17 7.73
N PRO A 260 9.79 10.78 6.51
CA PRO A 260 10.46 9.51 6.31
C PRO A 260 11.89 9.57 6.88
N ASP A 261 12.30 8.49 7.52
CA ASP A 261 13.67 8.29 7.97
C ASP A 261 14.63 8.02 6.78
N ARG A 262 15.88 7.64 7.08
CA ARG A 262 16.91 7.36 6.05
C ARG A 262 16.53 6.19 5.13
N GLU A 263 15.73 5.27 5.63
CA GLU A 263 15.26 4.06 4.92
C GLU A 263 13.85 4.23 4.37
N GLY A 264 13.33 5.46 4.43
CA GLY A 264 12.03 5.83 3.88
C GLY A 264 10.83 5.40 4.72
N MET A 265 11.04 4.92 5.96
CA MET A 265 9.93 4.61 6.86
C MET A 265 9.34 5.90 7.42
N LEU A 266 8.02 6.07 7.31
CA LEU A 266 7.28 7.17 7.94
C LEU A 266 7.19 6.95 9.45
N THR A 267 7.58 7.95 10.22
CA THR A 267 7.62 7.93 11.70
C THR A 267 6.53 8.79 12.32
#